data_98c0e2a782148a6da9df4b3424d3243c
#
_entry.id   98c0e2a782148a6da9df4b3424d3243c
#
_cell.length_a   1.000
_cell.length_b   1.000
_cell.length_c   1.000
_cell.angle_alpha   90.00
_cell.angle_beta   90.00
_cell.angle_gamma   90.00
#
_symmetry.space_group_name_H-M   'P 1'
#
loop_
_entity.id
_entity.type
_entity.pdbx_description
1 polymer ?
#
loop_
_entity_poly.entity_id
_entity_poly.type
_entity_poly.pdbx_seq_one_letter_code
_entity_poly.pdbx_strand_id
1 'polypeptide(L)'
;VRTVSVQLGKRSYAIRIGPDLLQTLGRECARLKPGARCAIITDTNVGRRYARSTYDALARAGFEPSLVTVAAGETAKSLRSVQACYDQLAAQRLERKSFIVALGGGVVGDLAGFVAATYLRGIPFVQIPTTLLAQVDSSVGGKTGVNLKAGKNLVGAFYQPRLVLCDLATLKTLPDREFRAGIAEVIKYGIIYDAALFAALERDLPGLLAREPKVLERVIARCCEIKADVVGKDETESGLRSILNFGHTIGHAIENSSGYGKYLHGEAISIGQVAAAKLSHELSGLPAKEVDRIVRLFERARLPVAIRLNPAQRRKLFTAMKLDKKVAGGEVKFVLARRIGKVVWGQNVPMDLIDRVLG
;
A
#
# COMPACT_ATOMS: atom_id res chain seq x y z
N VAL A 1 3.85 -20.68 7.37
CA VAL A 1 2.82 -19.86 6.69
C VAL A 1 1.86 -19.33 7.74
N ARG A 2 1.76 -18.02 7.86
CA ARG A 2 0.78 -17.36 8.72
C ARG A 2 -0.50 -17.02 7.95
N THR A 3 -1.59 -16.91 8.67
CA THR A 3 -2.88 -16.48 8.12
C THR A 3 -3.43 -15.35 8.99
N VAL A 4 -3.74 -14.22 8.35
CA VAL A 4 -4.42 -13.10 8.96
C VAL A 4 -5.81 -12.99 8.34
N SER A 5 -6.84 -12.81 9.15
CA SER A 5 -8.22 -12.67 8.68
C SER A 5 -8.65 -11.21 8.72
N VAL A 6 -9.22 -10.73 7.63
CA VAL A 6 -9.88 -9.41 7.57
C VAL A 6 -11.38 -9.65 7.75
N GLN A 7 -11.92 -9.17 8.88
CA GLN A 7 -13.29 -9.42 9.28
C GLN A 7 -14.24 -8.35 8.73
N LEU A 8 -15.02 -8.69 7.70
CA LEU A 8 -15.98 -7.79 7.03
C LEU A 8 -17.31 -8.49 6.74
N GLY A 9 -17.74 -9.36 7.66
CA GLY A 9 -18.95 -10.17 7.50
C GLY A 9 -18.86 -11.09 6.26
N LYS A 10 -19.82 -11.00 5.35
CA LYS A 10 -19.83 -11.81 4.11
C LYS A 10 -18.67 -11.49 3.14
N ARG A 11 -17.97 -10.38 3.33
CA ARG A 11 -16.81 -9.95 2.52
C ARG A 11 -15.47 -10.23 3.20
N SER A 12 -15.50 -10.98 4.31
CA SER A 12 -14.26 -11.39 5.00
C SER A 12 -13.37 -12.23 4.08
N TYR A 13 -12.06 -12.07 4.24
CA TYR A 13 -11.07 -12.81 3.46
C TYR A 13 -9.81 -13.09 4.27
N ALA A 14 -9.00 -14.02 3.76
CA ALA A 14 -7.74 -14.39 4.37
C ALA A 14 -6.55 -13.73 3.65
N ILE A 15 -5.52 -13.38 4.42
CA ILE A 15 -4.20 -13.01 3.94
C ILE A 15 -3.26 -14.15 4.34
N ARG A 16 -2.70 -14.84 3.35
CA ARG A 16 -1.72 -15.91 3.53
C ARG A 16 -0.32 -15.33 3.38
N ILE A 17 0.57 -15.58 4.33
CA ILE A 17 1.91 -14.99 4.38
C ILE A 17 2.94 -16.10 4.58
N GLY A 18 3.90 -16.23 3.69
CA GLY A 18 4.95 -17.23 3.80
C GLY A 18 5.79 -17.34 2.51
N PRO A 19 6.84 -18.14 2.53
CA PRO A 19 7.65 -18.39 1.34
C PRO A 19 6.93 -19.34 0.36
N ASP A 20 7.26 -19.19 -0.94
CA ASP A 20 6.89 -20.08 -2.03
C ASP A 20 5.37 -20.35 -2.19
N LEU A 21 4.55 -19.37 -1.80
CA LEU A 21 3.09 -19.49 -1.84
C LEU A 21 2.53 -19.48 -3.26
N LEU A 22 3.23 -18.91 -4.24
CA LEU A 22 2.81 -18.95 -5.65
C LEU A 22 2.58 -20.37 -6.15
N GLN A 23 3.34 -21.33 -5.65
CA GLN A 23 3.17 -22.75 -6.00
C GLN A 23 1.84 -23.32 -5.50
N THR A 24 1.26 -22.74 -4.47
CA THR A 24 0.00 -23.19 -3.87
C THR A 24 -1.22 -22.43 -4.41
N LEU A 25 -1.02 -21.41 -5.25
CA LEU A 25 -2.06 -20.50 -5.72
C LEU A 25 -3.29 -21.21 -6.28
N GLY A 26 -3.08 -22.16 -7.19
CA GLY A 26 -4.21 -22.89 -7.81
C GLY A 26 -5.07 -23.61 -6.77
N ARG A 27 -4.45 -24.28 -5.80
CA ARG A 27 -5.18 -24.93 -4.69
C ARG A 27 -5.92 -23.93 -3.80
N GLU A 28 -5.31 -22.80 -3.50
CA GLU A 28 -5.95 -21.75 -2.69
C GLU A 28 -7.13 -21.11 -3.46
N CYS A 29 -6.99 -20.88 -4.76
CA CYS A 29 -8.09 -20.40 -5.61
C CYS A 29 -9.23 -21.42 -5.70
N ALA A 30 -8.94 -22.72 -5.85
CA ALA A 30 -9.95 -23.77 -5.93
C ALA A 30 -10.84 -23.83 -4.68
N ARG A 31 -10.32 -23.50 -3.50
CA ARG A 31 -11.09 -23.40 -2.25
C ARG A 31 -12.17 -22.31 -2.27
N LEU A 32 -11.97 -21.27 -3.09
CA LEU A 32 -12.92 -20.18 -3.25
C LEU A 32 -14.09 -20.55 -4.18
N LYS A 33 -14.00 -21.69 -4.86
CA LYS A 33 -15.00 -22.24 -5.80
C LYS A 33 -15.41 -21.22 -6.90
N PRO A 34 -14.48 -20.53 -7.56
CA PRO A 34 -14.79 -19.66 -8.69
C PRO A 34 -15.07 -20.49 -9.96
N GLY A 35 -15.38 -19.83 -11.07
CA GLY A 35 -15.43 -20.45 -12.39
C GLY A 35 -14.04 -20.88 -12.88
N ALA A 36 -13.98 -21.67 -13.96
CA ALA A 36 -12.74 -22.21 -14.49
C ALA A 36 -11.84 -21.11 -15.11
N ARG A 37 -12.42 -20.10 -15.76
CA ARG A 37 -11.66 -19.05 -16.45
C ARG A 37 -11.15 -17.98 -15.50
N CYS A 38 -9.89 -17.59 -15.68
CA CYS A 38 -9.30 -16.48 -14.94
C CYS A 38 -8.33 -15.67 -15.80
N ALA A 39 -8.12 -14.40 -15.41
CA ALA A 39 -7.12 -13.54 -16.02
C ALA A 39 -6.07 -13.11 -15.00
N ILE A 40 -4.81 -13.31 -15.32
CA ILE A 40 -3.68 -12.76 -14.58
C ILE A 40 -3.41 -11.36 -15.13
N ILE A 41 -3.63 -10.32 -14.32
CA ILE A 41 -3.24 -8.95 -14.66
C ILE A 41 -1.92 -8.65 -13.95
N THR A 42 -0.90 -8.29 -14.72
CA THR A 42 0.45 -8.02 -14.24
C THR A 42 1.10 -6.88 -15.02
N ASP A 43 2.25 -6.39 -14.55
CA ASP A 43 3.05 -5.43 -15.29
C ASP A 43 4.27 -6.07 -15.98
N THR A 44 4.91 -5.31 -16.87
CA THR A 44 6.06 -5.79 -17.65
C THR A 44 7.26 -6.22 -16.81
N ASN A 45 7.45 -5.69 -15.59
CA ASN A 45 8.57 -6.05 -14.71
C ASN A 45 8.29 -7.35 -13.96
N VAL A 46 7.11 -7.45 -13.36
CA VAL A 46 6.68 -8.60 -12.56
C VAL A 46 6.33 -9.79 -13.46
N GLY A 47 5.68 -9.53 -14.58
CA GLY A 47 5.26 -10.55 -15.54
C GLY A 47 6.42 -11.38 -16.07
N ARG A 48 7.55 -10.75 -16.42
CA ARG A 48 8.77 -11.45 -16.86
C ARG A 48 9.31 -12.46 -15.86
N ARG A 49 9.05 -12.24 -14.56
CA ARG A 49 9.60 -13.08 -13.48
C ARG A 49 8.63 -14.15 -12.99
N TYR A 50 7.34 -13.79 -12.90
CA TYR A 50 6.36 -14.57 -12.15
C TYR A 50 5.13 -14.98 -12.95
N ALA A 51 4.83 -14.39 -14.14
CA ALA A 51 3.62 -14.71 -14.87
C ALA A 51 3.56 -16.20 -15.28
N ARG A 52 4.65 -16.78 -15.73
CA ARG A 52 4.70 -18.20 -16.16
C ARG A 52 4.42 -19.14 -14.99
N SER A 53 5.09 -18.97 -13.85
CA SER A 53 4.87 -19.80 -12.66
C SER A 53 3.46 -19.66 -12.10
N THR A 54 2.90 -18.45 -12.14
CA THR A 54 1.50 -18.16 -11.72
C THR A 54 0.51 -18.85 -12.66
N TYR A 55 0.72 -18.75 -13.98
CA TYR A 55 -0.07 -19.41 -14.99
C TYR A 55 -0.08 -20.93 -14.80
N ASP A 56 1.11 -21.53 -14.68
CA ASP A 56 1.26 -22.97 -14.52
C ASP A 56 0.63 -23.50 -13.21
N ALA A 57 0.71 -22.72 -12.12
CA ALA A 57 0.10 -23.07 -10.85
C ALA A 57 -1.45 -23.10 -10.94
N LEU A 58 -2.05 -22.16 -11.68
CA LEU A 58 -3.50 -22.13 -11.94
C LEU A 58 -3.91 -23.25 -12.90
N ALA A 59 -3.19 -23.44 -14.01
CA ALA A 59 -3.49 -24.47 -15.00
C ALA A 59 -3.43 -25.89 -14.41
N ARG A 60 -2.42 -26.17 -13.57
CA ARG A 60 -2.32 -27.47 -12.86
C ARG A 60 -3.50 -27.72 -11.89
N ALA A 61 -4.17 -26.69 -11.44
CA ALA A 61 -5.37 -26.82 -10.60
C ALA A 61 -6.68 -26.87 -11.39
N GLY A 62 -6.60 -26.98 -12.72
CA GLY A 62 -7.77 -27.10 -13.61
C GLY A 62 -8.40 -25.76 -14.03
N PHE A 63 -7.74 -24.64 -13.79
CA PHE A 63 -8.20 -23.34 -14.32
C PHE A 63 -7.74 -23.12 -15.76
N GLU A 64 -8.42 -22.23 -16.45
CA GLU A 64 -8.12 -21.73 -17.80
C GLU A 64 -7.55 -20.30 -17.68
N PRO A 65 -6.27 -20.12 -17.28
CA PRO A 65 -5.71 -18.79 -17.09
C PRO A 65 -5.36 -18.11 -18.40
N SER A 66 -5.58 -16.80 -18.46
CA SER A 66 -5.12 -15.92 -19.51
C SER A 66 -4.22 -14.84 -18.92
N LEU A 67 -3.40 -14.18 -19.75
CA LEU A 67 -2.45 -13.15 -19.31
C LEU A 67 -2.79 -11.81 -19.92
N VAL A 68 -2.89 -10.80 -19.05
CA VAL A 68 -3.03 -9.37 -19.40
C VAL A 68 -1.84 -8.62 -18.82
N THR A 69 -1.01 -8.03 -19.66
CA THR A 69 0.17 -7.29 -19.24
C THR A 69 0.01 -5.81 -19.51
N VAL A 70 0.20 -4.99 -18.46
CA VAL A 70 0.23 -3.52 -18.54
C VAL A 70 1.65 -3.00 -18.43
N ALA A 71 1.88 -1.73 -18.77
CA ALA A 71 3.18 -1.10 -18.53
C ALA A 71 3.49 -1.04 -17.03
N ALA A 72 4.78 -1.11 -16.66
CA ALA A 72 5.19 -0.91 -15.28
C ALA A 72 5.16 0.58 -14.90
N GLY A 73 4.87 0.85 -13.62
CA GLY A 73 4.93 2.19 -13.02
C GLY A 73 3.57 2.89 -12.92
N GLU A 74 3.56 3.99 -12.17
CA GLU A 74 2.33 4.72 -11.77
C GLU A 74 1.51 5.26 -12.96
N THR A 75 2.14 5.54 -14.10
CA THR A 75 1.46 6.00 -15.31
C THR A 75 0.51 4.96 -15.93
N ALA A 76 0.74 3.69 -15.63
CA ALA A 76 -0.17 2.61 -16.05
C ALA A 76 -1.50 2.63 -15.30
N LYS A 77 -1.58 3.29 -14.15
CA LYS A 77 -2.79 3.38 -13.32
C LYS A 77 -3.75 4.42 -13.89
N SER A 78 -4.39 4.10 -15.04
CA SER A 78 -5.18 5.03 -15.83
C SER A 78 -6.43 4.37 -16.41
N LEU A 79 -7.46 5.18 -16.77
CA LEU A 79 -8.66 4.70 -17.44
C LEU A 79 -8.34 4.04 -18.80
N ARG A 80 -7.30 4.49 -19.49
CA ARG A 80 -6.84 3.87 -20.75
C ARG A 80 -6.40 2.41 -20.51
N SER A 81 -5.65 2.17 -19.45
CA SER A 81 -5.23 0.81 -19.08
C SER A 81 -6.40 -0.05 -18.66
N VAL A 82 -7.39 0.54 -17.96
CA VAL A 82 -8.64 -0.15 -17.58
C VAL A 82 -9.38 -0.60 -18.83
N GLN A 83 -9.57 0.30 -19.81
CA GLN A 83 -10.22 -0.03 -21.09
C GLN A 83 -9.50 -1.17 -21.81
N ALA A 84 -8.18 -1.09 -21.91
CA ALA A 84 -7.39 -2.15 -22.55
C ALA A 84 -7.51 -3.51 -21.82
N CYS A 85 -7.64 -3.49 -20.49
CA CYS A 85 -7.95 -4.70 -19.73
C CYS A 85 -9.34 -5.25 -20.08
N TYR A 86 -10.38 -4.42 -20.12
CA TYR A 86 -11.73 -4.87 -20.47
C TYR A 86 -11.79 -5.52 -21.86
N ASP A 87 -11.16 -4.92 -22.85
CA ASP A 87 -11.13 -5.43 -24.21
C ASP A 87 -10.49 -6.83 -24.25
N GLN A 88 -9.39 -7.05 -23.50
CA GLN A 88 -8.75 -8.35 -23.42
C GLN A 88 -9.58 -9.36 -22.63
N LEU A 89 -10.21 -8.97 -21.50
CA LEU A 89 -11.09 -9.85 -20.74
C LEU A 89 -12.29 -10.32 -21.56
N ALA A 90 -12.89 -9.41 -22.35
CA ALA A 90 -14.00 -9.71 -23.25
C ALA A 90 -13.58 -10.65 -24.39
N ALA A 91 -12.43 -10.38 -25.04
CA ALA A 91 -11.87 -11.24 -26.09
C ALA A 91 -11.58 -12.66 -25.57
N GLN A 92 -11.17 -12.80 -24.33
CA GLN A 92 -10.91 -14.06 -23.65
C GLN A 92 -12.18 -14.70 -23.05
N ARG A 93 -13.34 -14.11 -23.29
CA ARG A 93 -14.67 -14.59 -22.85
C ARG A 93 -14.77 -14.84 -21.35
N LEU A 94 -14.19 -13.95 -20.51
CA LEU A 94 -14.41 -13.99 -19.09
C LEU A 94 -15.88 -13.69 -18.77
N GLU A 95 -16.45 -14.49 -17.88
CA GLU A 95 -17.84 -14.40 -17.47
C GLU A 95 -17.98 -14.05 -15.99
N ARG A 96 -19.22 -13.91 -15.46
CA ARG A 96 -19.47 -13.49 -14.06
C ARG A 96 -18.87 -14.39 -13.00
N LYS A 97 -18.66 -15.67 -13.29
CA LYS A 97 -18.02 -16.62 -12.37
C LYS A 97 -16.49 -16.64 -12.51
N SER A 98 -15.96 -16.06 -13.57
CA SER A 98 -14.51 -15.90 -13.76
C SER A 98 -13.91 -15.02 -12.67
N PHE A 99 -12.59 -15.05 -12.51
CA PHE A 99 -11.91 -14.23 -11.52
C PHE A 99 -10.62 -13.61 -12.06
N ILE A 100 -10.18 -12.55 -11.41
CA ILE A 100 -8.92 -11.87 -11.73
C ILE A 100 -7.87 -12.24 -10.69
N VAL A 101 -6.65 -12.46 -11.13
CA VAL A 101 -5.44 -12.58 -10.29
C VAL A 101 -4.58 -11.34 -10.53
N ALA A 102 -4.53 -10.45 -9.54
CA ALA A 102 -3.69 -9.25 -9.56
C ALA A 102 -2.27 -9.62 -9.09
N LEU A 103 -1.33 -9.77 -10.03
CA LEU A 103 0.05 -10.17 -9.76
C LEU A 103 0.98 -8.97 -9.91
N GLY A 104 1.35 -8.29 -8.82
CA GLY A 104 2.22 -7.11 -8.90
C GLY A 104 2.32 -6.28 -7.63
N GLY A 105 2.88 -5.09 -7.76
CA GLY A 105 2.89 -4.09 -6.70
C GLY A 105 1.53 -3.38 -6.54
N GLY A 106 1.51 -2.29 -5.75
CA GLY A 106 0.28 -1.53 -5.48
C GLY A 106 -0.43 -1.00 -6.72
N VAL A 107 0.31 -0.57 -7.74
CA VAL A 107 -0.25 -0.11 -9.02
C VAL A 107 -1.10 -1.19 -9.68
N VAL A 108 -0.57 -2.41 -9.77
CA VAL A 108 -1.29 -3.55 -10.35
C VAL A 108 -2.47 -3.95 -9.48
N GLY A 109 -2.28 -4.00 -8.16
CA GLY A 109 -3.34 -4.33 -7.21
C GLY A 109 -4.54 -3.40 -7.31
N ASP A 110 -4.30 -2.08 -7.35
CA ASP A 110 -5.33 -1.07 -7.46
C ASP A 110 -6.04 -1.10 -8.83
N LEU A 111 -5.26 -1.18 -9.93
CA LEU A 111 -5.79 -1.26 -11.30
C LEU A 111 -6.64 -2.52 -11.49
N ALA A 112 -6.07 -3.69 -11.18
CA ALA A 112 -6.75 -4.97 -11.38
C ALA A 112 -7.96 -5.13 -10.46
N GLY A 113 -7.88 -4.61 -9.23
CA GLY A 113 -9.01 -4.57 -8.31
C GLY A 113 -10.15 -3.67 -8.82
N PHE A 114 -9.82 -2.52 -9.41
CA PHE A 114 -10.83 -1.64 -10.03
C PHE A 114 -11.43 -2.28 -11.29
N VAL A 115 -10.62 -2.91 -12.13
CA VAL A 115 -11.11 -3.70 -13.28
C VAL A 115 -12.07 -4.80 -12.78
N ALA A 116 -11.71 -5.54 -11.73
CA ALA A 116 -12.57 -6.57 -11.15
C ALA A 116 -13.88 -6.00 -10.60
N ALA A 117 -13.83 -4.84 -9.95
CA ALA A 117 -15.01 -4.19 -9.37
C ALA A 117 -16.03 -3.74 -10.41
N THR A 118 -15.60 -3.46 -11.63
CA THR A 118 -16.42 -2.81 -12.65
C THR A 118 -16.74 -3.71 -13.85
N TYR A 119 -15.87 -4.65 -14.21
CA TYR A 119 -16.13 -5.63 -15.27
C TYR A 119 -17.34 -6.50 -14.91
N LEU A 120 -18.32 -6.59 -15.80
CA LEU A 120 -19.60 -7.28 -15.62
C LEU A 120 -20.36 -6.90 -14.30
N ARG A 121 -20.14 -5.69 -13.80
CA ARG A 121 -20.64 -5.16 -12.50
C ARG A 121 -20.04 -5.82 -11.27
N GLY A 122 -18.86 -6.40 -11.41
CA GLY A 122 -18.08 -7.02 -10.34
C GLY A 122 -17.87 -8.51 -10.54
N ILE A 123 -16.61 -8.92 -10.64
CA ILE A 123 -16.18 -10.33 -10.62
C ILE A 123 -15.14 -10.53 -9.51
N PRO A 124 -15.01 -11.73 -8.93
CA PRO A 124 -14.04 -12.00 -7.88
C PRO A 124 -12.61 -11.68 -8.29
N PHE A 125 -11.78 -11.27 -7.31
CA PHE A 125 -10.34 -11.16 -7.56
C PHE A 125 -9.51 -11.65 -6.37
N VAL A 126 -8.27 -12.04 -6.67
CA VAL A 126 -7.24 -12.47 -5.73
C VAL A 126 -6.04 -11.56 -5.92
N GLN A 127 -5.39 -11.13 -4.84
CA GLN A 127 -4.19 -10.31 -4.88
C GLN A 127 -2.93 -11.12 -4.57
N ILE A 128 -1.90 -10.93 -5.37
CA ILE A 128 -0.54 -11.46 -5.15
C ILE A 128 0.41 -10.27 -5.12
N PRO A 129 0.54 -9.59 -3.96
CA PRO A 129 1.40 -8.42 -3.84
C PRO A 129 2.87 -8.84 -3.88
N THR A 130 3.65 -8.20 -4.77
CA THR A 130 5.06 -8.54 -5.02
C THR A 130 6.05 -7.49 -4.50
N THR A 131 5.57 -6.39 -3.91
CA THR A 131 6.39 -5.39 -3.22
C THR A 131 6.09 -5.40 -1.72
N LEU A 132 7.07 -5.00 -0.88
CA LEU A 132 6.85 -4.91 0.56
C LEU A 132 5.70 -3.95 0.88
N LEU A 133 5.68 -2.78 0.23
CA LEU A 133 4.59 -1.80 0.37
C LEU A 133 3.22 -2.44 0.10
N ALA A 134 3.10 -3.22 -0.97
CA ALA A 134 1.84 -3.87 -1.29
C ALA A 134 1.48 -4.99 -0.30
N GLN A 135 2.47 -5.75 0.19
CA GLN A 135 2.23 -6.82 1.16
C GLN A 135 1.75 -6.30 2.52
N VAL A 136 2.28 -5.13 2.97
CA VAL A 136 1.92 -4.58 4.30
C VAL A 136 0.79 -3.56 4.24
N ASP A 137 0.50 -2.99 3.06
CA ASP A 137 -0.43 -1.87 2.95
C ASP A 137 -1.45 -2.02 1.82
N SER A 138 -1.13 -1.74 0.55
CA SER A 138 -2.13 -1.53 -0.49
C SER A 138 -3.01 -2.74 -0.80
N SER A 139 -2.57 -3.98 -0.53
CA SER A 139 -3.38 -5.18 -0.75
C SER A 139 -4.48 -5.41 0.30
N VAL A 140 -4.53 -4.60 1.37
CA VAL A 140 -5.47 -4.78 2.49
C VAL A 140 -6.44 -3.61 2.54
N GLY A 141 -7.75 -3.89 2.64
CA GLY A 141 -8.78 -2.87 2.86
C GLY A 141 -9.49 -2.37 1.61
N GLY A 142 -9.30 -3.05 0.46
CA GLY A 142 -10.15 -2.95 -0.72
C GLY A 142 -10.18 -1.59 -1.43
N LYS A 143 -9.28 -0.67 -1.14
CA LYS A 143 -9.13 0.56 -1.93
C LYS A 143 -8.56 0.20 -3.29
N THR A 144 -9.36 0.32 -4.34
CA THR A 144 -8.96 0.08 -5.72
C THR A 144 -9.26 1.32 -6.55
N GLY A 145 -8.48 1.57 -7.58
CA GLY A 145 -8.72 2.76 -8.38
C GLY A 145 -7.61 3.13 -9.34
N VAL A 146 -7.84 4.22 -10.04
CA VAL A 146 -6.94 4.77 -11.05
C VAL A 146 -6.81 6.28 -10.93
N ASN A 147 -5.78 6.80 -11.58
CA ASN A 147 -5.45 8.22 -11.58
C ASN A 147 -6.17 8.94 -12.72
N LEU A 148 -6.48 10.21 -12.48
CA LEU A 148 -6.90 11.17 -13.51
C LEU A 148 -5.81 12.22 -13.70
N LYS A 149 -5.94 13.04 -14.75
CA LYS A 149 -5.08 14.23 -14.92
C LYS A 149 -5.19 15.21 -13.74
N ALA A 150 -6.37 15.25 -13.09
CA ALA A 150 -6.66 16.12 -11.97
C ALA A 150 -6.00 15.64 -10.64
N GLY A 151 -5.66 14.35 -10.51
CA GLY A 151 -5.04 13.82 -9.29
C GLY A 151 -5.00 12.30 -9.23
N LYS A 152 -4.25 11.80 -8.24
CA LYS A 152 -4.12 10.36 -7.97
C LYS A 152 -5.37 9.82 -7.29
N ASN A 153 -5.75 8.58 -7.63
CA ASN A 153 -6.79 7.78 -6.95
C ASN A 153 -8.18 8.43 -6.88
N LEU A 154 -8.52 9.34 -7.81
CA LEU A 154 -9.81 10.03 -7.80
C LEU A 154 -10.97 9.19 -8.34
N VAL A 155 -10.68 8.12 -9.07
CA VAL A 155 -11.68 7.16 -9.57
C VAL A 155 -11.37 5.79 -9.01
N GLY A 156 -12.32 5.18 -8.31
CA GLY A 156 -12.10 3.89 -7.67
C GLY A 156 -13.35 3.31 -7.03
N ALA A 157 -13.15 2.18 -6.38
CA ALA A 157 -14.17 1.48 -5.61
C ALA A 157 -13.56 0.83 -4.37
N PHE A 158 -14.35 0.73 -3.30
CA PHE A 158 -14.04 -0.19 -2.21
C PHE A 158 -14.46 -1.59 -2.63
N TYR A 159 -13.51 -2.40 -3.07
CA TYR A 159 -13.74 -3.75 -3.55
C TYR A 159 -12.76 -4.73 -2.90
N GLN A 160 -13.28 -5.62 -2.05
CA GLN A 160 -12.44 -6.52 -1.26
C GLN A 160 -12.00 -7.74 -2.08
N PRO A 161 -10.72 -8.14 -2.00
CA PRO A 161 -10.26 -9.38 -2.61
C PRO A 161 -10.89 -10.60 -1.90
N ARG A 162 -10.94 -11.73 -2.57
CA ARG A 162 -11.33 -13.00 -1.96
C ARG A 162 -10.20 -13.69 -1.22
N LEU A 163 -8.96 -13.33 -1.58
CA LEU A 163 -7.73 -13.85 -0.99
C LEU A 163 -6.60 -12.87 -1.27
N VAL A 164 -5.70 -12.68 -0.31
CA VAL A 164 -4.39 -12.08 -0.53
C VAL A 164 -3.32 -13.11 -0.23
N LEU A 165 -2.36 -13.27 -1.14
CA LEU A 165 -1.29 -14.25 -1.04
C LEU A 165 0.06 -13.54 -1.08
N CYS A 166 0.61 -13.25 0.12
CA CYS A 166 1.90 -12.58 0.30
C CYS A 166 3.02 -13.61 0.25
N ASP A 167 3.55 -13.87 -0.94
CA ASP A 167 4.71 -14.73 -1.12
C ASP A 167 6.00 -13.96 -0.84
N LEU A 168 6.68 -14.31 0.26
CA LEU A 168 7.92 -13.67 0.68
C LEU A 168 9.07 -13.86 -0.33
N ALA A 169 9.01 -14.92 -1.15
CA ALA A 169 10.02 -15.16 -2.17
C ALA A 169 10.04 -14.06 -3.24
N THR A 170 8.90 -13.40 -3.49
CA THR A 170 8.82 -12.29 -4.46
C THR A 170 9.65 -11.07 -4.04
N LEU A 171 9.86 -10.88 -2.73
CA LEU A 171 10.66 -9.79 -2.21
C LEU A 171 12.17 -9.94 -2.49
N LYS A 172 12.64 -11.17 -2.80
CA LYS A 172 14.06 -11.41 -3.13
C LYS A 172 14.48 -10.67 -4.41
N THR A 173 13.56 -10.50 -5.35
CA THR A 173 13.84 -9.85 -6.65
C THR A 173 13.43 -8.38 -6.67
N LEU A 174 12.86 -7.87 -5.58
CA LEU A 174 12.47 -6.46 -5.46
C LEU A 174 13.73 -5.59 -5.30
N PRO A 175 13.92 -4.52 -6.10
CA PRO A 175 15.03 -3.61 -5.93
C PRO A 175 15.12 -3.04 -4.51
N ASP A 176 16.34 -2.84 -3.99
CA ASP A 176 16.55 -2.39 -2.61
C ASP A 176 15.89 -1.06 -2.29
N ARG A 177 15.86 -0.12 -3.24
CA ARG A 177 15.20 1.17 -3.06
C ARG A 177 13.70 1.00 -2.84
N GLU A 178 13.05 0.15 -3.65
CA GLU A 178 11.62 -0.18 -3.51
C GLU A 178 11.32 -0.94 -2.21
N PHE A 179 12.22 -1.85 -1.83
CA PHE A 179 12.08 -2.59 -0.58
C PHE A 179 12.15 -1.63 0.62
N ARG A 180 13.16 -0.75 0.66
CA ARG A 180 13.28 0.27 1.70
C ARG A 180 12.10 1.23 1.74
N ALA A 181 11.59 1.64 0.58
CA ALA A 181 10.37 2.46 0.52
C ALA A 181 9.19 1.78 1.25
N GLY A 182 9.04 0.45 1.10
CA GLY A 182 8.03 -0.30 1.85
C GLY A 182 8.24 -0.30 3.37
N ILE A 183 9.49 -0.18 3.86
CA ILE A 183 9.78 -0.10 5.30
C ILE A 183 9.19 1.17 5.93
N ALA A 184 9.01 2.25 5.18
CA ALA A 184 8.36 3.45 5.71
C ALA A 184 6.94 3.18 6.22
N GLU A 185 6.18 2.34 5.52
CA GLU A 185 4.85 1.91 5.96
C GLU A 185 4.90 0.94 7.14
N VAL A 186 5.91 0.07 7.18
CA VAL A 186 6.14 -0.82 8.33
C VAL A 186 6.39 -0.01 9.60
N ILE A 187 7.26 1.01 9.54
CA ILE A 187 7.56 1.92 10.67
C ILE A 187 6.31 2.68 11.08
N LYS A 188 5.50 3.13 10.13
CA LYS A 188 4.23 3.81 10.39
C LYS A 188 3.34 3.00 11.34
N TYR A 189 3.15 1.70 11.11
CA TYR A 189 2.34 0.87 11.99
C TYR A 189 2.84 0.83 13.44
N GLY A 190 4.16 0.84 13.62
CA GLY A 190 4.77 0.96 14.94
C GLY A 190 4.44 2.30 15.61
N ILE A 191 4.52 3.39 14.87
CA ILE A 191 4.25 4.75 15.38
C ILE A 191 2.78 4.93 15.75
N ILE A 192 1.86 4.50 14.88
CA ILE A 192 0.44 4.82 15.02
C ILE A 192 -0.33 3.87 15.92
N TYR A 193 0.15 2.62 16.08
CA TYR A 193 -0.69 1.56 16.65
C TYR A 193 0.02 0.64 17.63
N ASP A 194 1.29 0.27 17.39
CA ASP A 194 1.96 -0.80 18.11
C ASP A 194 3.39 -0.45 18.53
N ALA A 195 3.54 0.04 19.75
CA ALA A 195 4.85 0.35 20.33
C ALA A 195 5.78 -0.87 20.43
N ALA A 196 5.23 -2.08 20.59
CA ALA A 196 6.04 -3.30 20.64
C ALA A 196 6.60 -3.64 19.24
N LEU A 197 5.82 -3.43 18.18
CA LEU A 197 6.33 -3.51 16.79
C LEU A 197 7.44 -2.49 16.58
N PHE A 198 7.26 -1.24 17.02
CA PHE A 198 8.29 -0.21 16.89
C PHE A 198 9.61 -0.62 17.58
N ALA A 199 9.54 -1.07 18.83
CA ALA A 199 10.72 -1.55 19.55
C ALA A 199 11.36 -2.79 18.89
N ALA A 200 10.55 -3.69 18.34
CA ALA A 200 11.06 -4.83 17.58
C ALA A 200 11.78 -4.38 16.29
N LEU A 201 11.27 -3.36 15.60
CA LEU A 201 11.94 -2.80 14.41
C LEU A 201 13.28 -2.13 14.77
N GLU A 202 13.37 -1.41 15.90
CA GLU A 202 14.65 -0.86 16.36
C GLU A 202 15.72 -1.94 16.57
N ARG A 203 15.33 -3.10 17.08
CA ARG A 203 16.23 -4.23 17.37
C ARG A 203 16.55 -5.03 16.11
N ASP A 204 15.51 -5.40 15.36
CA ASP A 204 15.57 -6.42 14.30
C ASP A 204 15.74 -5.83 12.89
N LEU A 205 15.96 -4.51 12.79
CA LEU A 205 16.12 -3.82 11.49
C LEU A 205 17.19 -4.43 10.57
N PRO A 206 18.36 -4.87 11.07
CA PRO A 206 19.36 -5.55 10.21
C PRO A 206 18.79 -6.79 9.53
N GLY A 207 18.08 -7.65 10.25
CA GLY A 207 17.44 -8.85 9.71
C GLY A 207 16.31 -8.51 8.72
N LEU A 208 15.56 -7.44 8.97
CA LEU A 208 14.55 -6.95 8.02
C LEU A 208 15.20 -6.46 6.71
N LEU A 209 16.27 -5.68 6.79
CA LEU A 209 17.02 -5.19 5.62
C LEU A 209 17.69 -6.32 4.84
N ALA A 210 18.15 -7.37 5.55
CA ALA A 210 18.69 -8.59 4.96
C ALA A 210 17.59 -9.51 4.38
N ARG A 211 16.31 -9.15 4.53
CA ARG A 211 15.15 -9.93 4.08
C ARG A 211 15.10 -11.33 4.70
N GLU A 212 15.52 -11.46 5.96
CA GLU A 212 15.46 -12.73 6.67
C GLU A 212 14.02 -13.26 6.73
N PRO A 213 13.74 -14.49 6.26
CA PRO A 213 12.36 -14.98 6.10
C PRO A 213 11.53 -14.94 7.38
N LYS A 214 12.12 -15.30 8.54
CA LYS A 214 11.42 -15.28 9.83
C LYS A 214 11.09 -13.86 10.31
N VAL A 215 11.98 -12.90 10.05
CA VAL A 215 11.76 -11.48 10.38
C VAL A 215 10.68 -10.89 9.47
N LEU A 216 10.79 -11.13 8.15
CA LEU A 216 9.78 -10.70 7.18
C LEU A 216 8.39 -11.24 7.51
N GLU A 217 8.27 -12.57 7.72
CA GLU A 217 6.98 -13.20 8.02
C GLU A 217 6.32 -12.57 9.26
N ARG A 218 7.09 -12.37 10.34
CA ARG A 218 6.60 -11.77 11.57
C ARG A 218 6.16 -10.32 11.38
N VAL A 219 6.99 -9.51 10.71
CA VAL A 219 6.73 -8.08 10.49
C VAL A 219 5.53 -7.87 9.56
N ILE A 220 5.50 -8.56 8.42
CA ILE A 220 4.41 -8.46 7.46
C ILE A 220 3.09 -8.92 8.08
N ALA A 221 3.10 -10.06 8.80
CA ALA A 221 1.90 -10.54 9.48
C ALA A 221 1.38 -9.50 10.48
N ARG A 222 2.26 -8.90 11.29
CA ARG A 222 1.84 -7.90 12.27
C ARG A 222 1.29 -6.64 11.62
N CYS A 223 1.88 -6.14 10.55
CA CYS A 223 1.35 -5.02 9.76
C CYS A 223 -0.05 -5.35 9.20
N CYS A 224 -0.22 -6.54 8.62
CA CYS A 224 -1.51 -7.00 8.11
C CYS A 224 -2.57 -7.12 9.23
N GLU A 225 -2.20 -7.63 10.41
CA GLU A 225 -3.10 -7.71 11.58
C GLU A 225 -3.59 -6.33 12.01
N ILE A 226 -2.68 -5.35 12.13
CA ILE A 226 -3.02 -3.98 12.51
C ILE A 226 -3.95 -3.38 11.46
N LYS A 227 -3.60 -3.52 10.17
CA LYS A 227 -4.44 -2.96 9.11
C LYS A 227 -5.79 -3.65 9.03
N ALA A 228 -5.85 -4.96 9.20
CA ALA A 228 -7.10 -5.71 9.24
C ALA A 228 -8.02 -5.26 10.37
N ASP A 229 -7.46 -5.00 11.57
CA ASP A 229 -8.23 -4.48 12.70
C ASP A 229 -8.79 -3.08 12.42
N VAL A 230 -7.95 -2.17 11.88
CA VAL A 230 -8.38 -0.81 11.52
C VAL A 230 -9.47 -0.83 10.43
N VAL A 231 -9.28 -1.64 9.38
CA VAL A 231 -10.25 -1.78 8.28
C VAL A 231 -11.53 -2.45 8.75
N GLY A 232 -11.44 -3.45 9.63
CA GLY A 232 -12.62 -4.11 10.22
C GLY A 232 -13.50 -3.15 11.03
N LYS A 233 -12.90 -2.14 11.65
CA LYS A 233 -13.60 -1.10 12.43
C LYS A 233 -14.10 0.07 11.57
N ASP A 234 -13.44 0.35 10.47
CA ASP A 234 -13.73 1.49 9.59
C ASP A 234 -13.34 1.17 8.13
N GLU A 235 -14.21 0.48 7.42
CA GLU A 235 -13.91 0.01 6.06
C GLU A 235 -13.78 1.17 5.05
N THR A 236 -14.63 2.19 5.17
CA THR A 236 -14.76 3.27 4.18
C THR A 236 -13.99 4.54 4.53
N GLU A 237 -13.17 4.52 5.62
CA GLU A 237 -12.34 5.66 6.04
C GLU A 237 -13.17 6.88 6.46
N SER A 238 -14.19 6.65 7.26
CA SER A 238 -15.05 7.72 7.81
C SER A 238 -14.54 8.27 9.15
N GLY A 239 -13.55 7.64 9.80
CA GLY A 239 -13.06 8.03 11.12
C GLY A 239 -11.71 7.40 11.48
N LEU A 240 -11.73 6.27 12.21
CA LEU A 240 -10.53 5.62 12.76
C LEU A 240 -9.46 5.31 11.69
N ARG A 241 -9.86 4.89 10.49
CA ARG A 241 -8.94 4.53 9.42
C ARG A 241 -8.04 5.70 8.99
N SER A 242 -8.44 6.94 9.31
CA SER A 242 -7.59 8.13 9.09
C SER A 242 -6.24 8.06 9.80
N ILE A 243 -6.08 7.26 10.87
CA ILE A 243 -4.77 7.09 11.54
C ILE A 243 -3.69 6.59 10.59
N LEU A 244 -4.07 5.82 9.55
CA LEU A 244 -3.15 5.33 8.53
C LEU A 244 -2.50 6.45 7.71
N ASN A 245 -3.03 7.69 7.79
CA ASN A 245 -2.52 8.85 7.08
C ASN A 245 -1.44 9.64 7.88
N PHE A 246 -0.86 9.06 8.94
CA PHE A 246 0.26 9.69 9.64
C PHE A 246 1.41 9.98 8.68
N GLY A 247 1.80 11.24 8.56
CA GLY A 247 2.83 11.72 7.63
C GLY A 247 2.38 11.87 6.16
N HIS A 248 1.20 11.37 5.78
CA HIS A 248 0.74 11.35 4.39
C HIS A 248 0.40 12.73 3.85
N THR A 249 -0.11 13.64 4.66
CA THR A 249 -0.45 15.00 4.23
C THR A 249 0.77 15.71 3.62
N ILE A 250 1.91 15.65 4.30
CA ILE A 250 3.17 16.22 3.80
C ILE A 250 3.78 15.33 2.72
N GLY A 251 3.78 14.01 2.91
CA GLY A 251 4.35 13.05 1.96
C GLY A 251 3.71 13.15 0.57
N HIS A 252 2.38 13.16 0.48
CA HIS A 252 1.67 13.33 -0.79
C HIS A 252 1.95 14.69 -1.44
N ALA A 253 2.07 15.75 -0.64
CA ALA A 253 2.45 17.05 -1.18
C ALA A 253 3.87 17.03 -1.77
N ILE A 254 4.82 16.31 -1.15
CA ILE A 254 6.17 16.09 -1.68
C ILE A 254 6.10 15.31 -3.00
N GLU A 255 5.35 14.20 -3.08
CA GLU A 255 5.17 13.44 -4.31
C GLU A 255 4.61 14.32 -5.45
N ASN A 256 3.54 15.07 -5.17
CA ASN A 256 2.87 15.90 -6.16
C ASN A 256 3.73 17.11 -6.63
N SER A 257 4.50 17.71 -5.72
CA SER A 257 5.31 18.88 -6.03
C SER A 257 6.66 18.57 -6.67
N SER A 258 7.21 17.36 -6.44
CA SER A 258 8.56 17.00 -6.90
C SER A 258 8.61 16.42 -8.31
N GLY A 259 7.45 16.10 -8.91
CA GLY A 259 7.35 15.40 -10.20
C GLY A 259 7.46 13.88 -10.04
N TYR A 260 6.80 13.15 -10.97
CA TYR A 260 6.74 11.69 -10.91
C TYR A 260 8.14 11.06 -10.96
N GLY A 261 8.40 10.11 -10.04
CA GLY A 261 9.60 9.27 -10.03
C GLY A 261 10.81 9.85 -9.29
N LYS A 262 10.79 11.12 -8.87
CA LYS A 262 11.89 11.68 -8.08
C LYS A 262 11.98 11.05 -6.69
N TYR A 263 10.87 10.96 -5.99
CA TYR A 263 10.72 10.22 -4.75
C TYR A 263 9.80 9.03 -4.97
N LEU A 264 10.17 7.87 -4.42
CA LEU A 264 9.23 6.79 -4.22
C LEU A 264 8.24 7.17 -3.12
N HIS A 265 7.05 6.57 -3.13
CA HIS A 265 6.02 6.84 -2.12
C HIS A 265 6.58 6.77 -0.70
N GLY A 266 7.21 5.66 -0.31
CA GLY A 266 7.76 5.50 1.03
C GLY A 266 8.89 6.48 1.38
N GLU A 267 9.65 6.98 0.39
CA GLU A 267 10.65 8.02 0.62
C GLU A 267 9.98 9.36 0.94
N ALA A 268 8.92 9.73 0.25
CA ALA A 268 8.15 10.93 0.53
C ALA A 268 7.41 10.82 1.87
N ILE A 269 6.82 9.64 2.14
CA ILE A 269 6.13 9.37 3.39
C ILE A 269 7.08 9.34 4.59
N SER A 270 8.31 8.86 4.45
CA SER A 270 9.29 8.90 5.57
C SER A 270 9.59 10.34 6.00
N ILE A 271 9.82 11.25 5.05
CA ILE A 271 9.98 12.69 5.33
C ILE A 271 8.73 13.25 6.01
N GLY A 272 7.55 12.90 5.48
CA GLY A 272 6.26 13.32 6.03
C GLY A 272 6.03 12.80 7.45
N GLN A 273 6.41 11.56 7.77
CA GLN A 273 6.28 10.99 9.11
C GLN A 273 7.24 11.64 10.11
N VAL A 274 8.46 11.94 9.70
CA VAL A 274 9.41 12.69 10.54
C VAL A 274 8.88 14.10 10.82
N ALA A 275 8.37 14.79 9.80
CA ALA A 275 7.73 16.09 9.98
C ALA A 275 6.51 15.99 10.91
N ALA A 276 5.64 14.97 10.73
CA ALA A 276 4.50 14.74 11.60
C ALA A 276 4.90 14.43 13.05
N ALA A 277 6.02 13.72 13.27
CA ALA A 277 6.55 13.48 14.62
C ALA A 277 7.04 14.78 15.30
N LYS A 278 7.73 15.65 14.57
CA LYS A 278 8.13 16.98 15.07
C LYS A 278 6.90 17.86 15.37
N LEU A 279 5.92 17.89 14.48
CA LEU A 279 4.63 18.59 14.73
C LEU A 279 3.90 18.01 15.95
N SER A 280 4.01 16.69 16.16
CA SER A 280 3.41 16.02 17.32
C SER A 280 4.07 16.43 18.62
N HIS A 281 5.38 16.69 18.62
CA HIS A 281 6.09 17.23 19.77
C HIS A 281 5.52 18.60 20.17
N GLU A 282 5.38 19.49 19.19
CA GLU A 282 4.89 20.86 19.42
C GLU A 282 3.42 20.92 19.84
N LEU A 283 2.55 20.05 19.28
CA LEU A 283 1.10 20.17 19.39
C LEU A 283 0.39 19.07 20.19
N SER A 284 0.99 17.91 20.35
CA SER A 284 0.33 16.73 20.94
C SER A 284 1.07 16.12 22.12
N GLY A 285 2.21 16.71 22.53
CA GLY A 285 2.99 16.27 23.68
C GLY A 285 3.82 15.02 23.43
N LEU A 286 4.14 14.65 22.19
CA LEU A 286 5.09 13.58 21.89
C LEU A 286 6.46 13.92 22.52
N PRO A 287 7.04 13.07 23.39
CA PRO A 287 8.33 13.37 23.99
C PRO A 287 9.44 13.52 22.96
N ALA A 288 10.34 14.51 23.12
CA ALA A 288 11.47 14.75 22.20
C ALA A 288 12.31 13.48 21.98
N LYS A 289 12.55 12.68 23.02
CA LYS A 289 13.26 11.40 22.90
C LYS A 289 12.57 10.40 21.96
N GLU A 290 11.24 10.45 21.84
CA GLU A 290 10.51 9.58 20.91
C GLU A 290 10.60 10.11 19.49
N VAL A 291 10.62 11.44 19.28
CA VAL A 291 10.93 12.04 17.97
C VAL A 291 12.31 11.56 17.51
N ASP A 292 13.32 11.63 18.37
CA ASP A 292 14.69 11.19 18.03
C ASP A 292 14.74 9.68 17.69
N ARG A 293 13.97 8.85 18.38
CA ARG A 293 13.87 7.43 18.05
C ARG A 293 13.26 7.21 16.69
N ILE A 294 12.20 7.94 16.35
CA ILE A 294 11.53 7.86 15.05
C ILE A 294 12.51 8.28 13.94
N VAL A 295 13.18 9.41 14.09
CA VAL A 295 14.18 9.90 13.12
C VAL A 295 15.28 8.86 12.91
N ARG A 296 15.92 8.40 14.01
CA ARG A 296 16.99 7.38 13.95
C ARG A 296 16.56 6.09 13.28
N LEU A 297 15.33 5.64 13.49
CA LEU A 297 14.84 4.41 12.86
C LEU A 297 14.73 4.57 11.34
N PHE A 298 14.23 5.72 10.83
CA PHE A 298 14.20 6.02 9.41
C PHE A 298 15.61 6.14 8.80
N GLU A 299 16.54 6.83 9.48
CA GLU A 299 17.94 6.95 9.03
C GLU A 299 18.61 5.57 8.95
N ARG A 300 18.47 4.73 9.96
CA ARG A 300 18.99 3.35 9.97
C ARG A 300 18.36 2.49 8.87
N ALA A 301 17.10 2.73 8.52
CA ALA A 301 16.43 2.10 7.38
C ALA A 301 16.90 2.68 6.02
N ARG A 302 17.83 3.64 6.03
CA ARG A 302 18.33 4.37 4.85
C ARG A 302 17.22 5.05 4.07
N LEU A 303 16.26 5.62 4.78
CA LEU A 303 15.17 6.42 4.26
C LEU A 303 15.44 7.91 4.52
N PRO A 304 15.02 8.81 3.64
CA PRO A 304 15.20 10.24 3.85
C PRO A 304 14.36 10.75 5.01
N VAL A 305 14.94 11.60 5.85
CA VAL A 305 14.28 12.19 7.03
C VAL A 305 14.02 13.70 6.88
N ALA A 306 14.50 14.29 5.80
CA ALA A 306 14.36 15.71 5.50
C ALA A 306 14.34 15.95 3.99
N ILE A 307 13.88 17.11 3.58
CA ILE A 307 13.88 17.57 2.19
C ILE A 307 14.45 18.98 2.12
N ARG A 308 15.31 19.22 1.14
CA ARG A 308 15.78 20.58 0.84
C ARG A 308 14.92 21.15 -0.28
N LEU A 309 14.26 22.25 -0.01
CA LEU A 309 13.36 22.92 -0.93
C LEU A 309 13.87 24.34 -1.22
N ASN A 310 13.99 24.67 -2.51
CA ASN A 310 14.15 26.07 -2.89
C ASN A 310 12.80 26.83 -2.74
N PRO A 311 12.76 28.17 -2.77
CA PRO A 311 11.55 28.94 -2.56
C PRO A 311 10.41 28.60 -3.53
N ALA A 312 10.71 28.24 -4.78
CA ALA A 312 9.71 27.87 -5.77
C ALA A 312 9.09 26.48 -5.46
N GLN A 313 9.93 25.51 -5.10
CA GLN A 313 9.49 24.16 -4.68
C GLN A 313 8.66 24.24 -3.40
N ARG A 314 9.06 25.08 -2.44
CA ARG A 314 8.33 25.32 -1.20
C ARG A 314 6.93 25.86 -1.48
N ARG A 315 6.79 26.91 -2.30
CA ARG A 315 5.48 27.43 -2.73
C ARG A 315 4.62 26.34 -3.39
N LYS A 316 5.22 25.53 -4.27
CA LYS A 316 4.52 24.44 -4.96
C LYS A 316 4.00 23.37 -4.00
N LEU A 317 4.80 23.00 -2.99
CA LEU A 317 4.42 22.04 -1.95
C LEU A 317 3.24 22.56 -1.13
N PHE A 318 3.28 23.82 -0.66
CA PHE A 318 2.17 24.42 0.09
C PHE A 318 0.90 24.56 -0.76
N THR A 319 1.05 24.85 -2.06
CA THR A 319 -0.09 24.86 -2.99
C THR A 319 -0.72 23.48 -3.13
N ALA A 320 0.11 22.42 -3.24
CA ALA A 320 -0.38 21.04 -3.29
C ALA A 320 -1.13 20.63 -2.02
N MET A 321 -0.63 21.01 -0.84
CA MET A 321 -1.33 20.78 0.43
C MET A 321 -2.68 21.50 0.51
N LYS A 322 -2.78 22.73 -0.02
CA LYS A 322 -4.05 23.50 -0.06
C LYS A 322 -5.06 22.90 -1.04
N LEU A 323 -4.60 22.27 -2.12
CA LEU A 323 -5.50 21.59 -3.08
C LEU A 323 -6.11 20.34 -2.44
N ASP A 324 -5.35 19.59 -1.66
CA ASP A 324 -5.85 18.46 -0.89
C ASP A 324 -6.91 18.91 0.15
N LYS A 325 -6.71 20.08 0.74
CA LYS A 325 -7.66 20.74 1.65
C LYS A 325 -9.03 21.01 1.04
N LYS A 326 -9.13 21.39 -0.24
CA LYS A 326 -10.41 21.66 -0.91
C LYS A 326 -11.25 20.40 -1.11
N VAL A 327 -10.61 19.24 -1.24
CA VAL A 327 -11.30 17.95 -1.39
C VAL A 327 -11.85 17.43 -0.07
N ALA A 328 -11.26 17.82 1.06
CA ALA A 328 -11.63 17.35 2.41
C ALA A 328 -12.44 18.36 3.24
N GLY A 329 -13.33 19.14 2.62
CA GLY A 329 -14.21 20.08 3.34
C GLY A 329 -13.54 21.38 3.81
N GLY A 330 -12.44 21.77 3.20
CA GLY A 330 -11.84 23.12 3.40
C GLY A 330 -10.70 23.18 4.42
N GLU A 331 -10.39 22.12 5.17
CA GLU A 331 -9.30 22.11 6.16
C GLU A 331 -8.36 20.91 6.00
N VAL A 332 -7.04 21.15 6.11
CA VAL A 332 -6.03 20.09 6.12
C VAL A 332 -6.00 19.48 7.51
N LYS A 333 -6.42 18.22 7.62
CA LYS A 333 -6.38 17.48 8.86
C LYS A 333 -5.13 16.62 8.94
N PHE A 334 -4.51 16.64 10.11
CA PHE A 334 -3.30 15.85 10.42
C PHE A 334 -3.60 14.72 11.38
N VAL A 335 -2.79 13.68 11.30
CA VAL A 335 -2.64 12.66 12.33
C VAL A 335 -1.38 12.99 13.12
N LEU A 336 -1.51 13.16 14.43
CA LEU A 336 -0.41 13.49 15.33
C LEU A 336 -0.24 12.40 16.40
N ALA A 337 1.00 12.12 16.81
CA ALA A 337 1.29 11.13 17.83
C ALA A 337 1.35 11.78 19.22
N ARG A 338 0.73 11.14 20.23
CA ARG A 338 0.91 11.47 21.64
C ARG A 338 2.09 10.72 22.25
N ARG A 339 2.32 9.51 21.77
CA ARG A 339 3.45 8.63 22.06
C ARG A 339 3.54 7.59 20.94
N ILE A 340 4.67 6.93 20.82
CA ILE A 340 4.80 5.78 19.93
C ILE A 340 3.73 4.72 20.29
N GLY A 341 2.98 4.27 19.29
CA GLY A 341 1.84 3.36 19.41
C GLY A 341 0.49 4.03 19.69
N LYS A 342 0.42 5.38 19.80
CA LYS A 342 -0.85 6.08 20.06
C LYS A 342 -0.90 7.43 19.36
N VAL A 343 -1.88 7.59 18.46
CA VAL A 343 -2.11 8.82 17.69
C VAL A 343 -3.50 9.38 17.92
N VAL A 344 -3.68 10.65 17.54
CA VAL A 344 -4.95 11.35 17.38
C VAL A 344 -5.05 11.83 15.93
N TRP A 345 -6.27 11.85 15.39
CA TRP A 345 -6.51 12.28 14.02
C TRP A 345 -7.43 13.51 13.97
N GLY A 346 -7.59 14.12 12.80
CA GLY A 346 -8.41 15.30 12.61
C GLY A 346 -7.84 16.56 13.23
N GLN A 347 -6.53 16.64 13.47
CA GLN A 347 -5.88 17.78 14.12
C GLN A 347 -5.57 18.89 13.12
N ASN A 348 -5.89 20.13 13.48
CA ASN A 348 -5.47 21.31 12.73
C ASN A 348 -4.03 21.67 13.05
N VAL A 349 -3.24 21.98 12.02
CA VAL A 349 -1.83 22.36 12.15
C VAL A 349 -1.62 23.70 11.45
N PRO A 350 -1.09 24.74 12.14
CA PRO A 350 -0.74 26.02 11.52
C PRO A 350 0.29 25.86 10.40
N MET A 351 0.10 26.58 9.30
CA MET A 351 0.96 26.47 8.13
C MET A 351 2.39 26.97 8.38
N ASP A 352 2.56 27.99 9.23
CA ASP A 352 3.86 28.50 9.66
C ASP A 352 4.65 27.47 10.47
N LEU A 353 3.96 26.65 11.28
CA LEU A 353 4.60 25.56 12.02
C LEU A 353 5.07 24.45 11.07
N ILE A 354 4.27 24.10 10.06
CA ILE A 354 4.67 23.13 9.03
C ILE A 354 5.93 23.65 8.30
N ASP A 355 5.96 24.95 7.98
CA ASP A 355 7.06 25.59 7.31
C ASP A 355 8.36 25.50 8.13
N ARG A 356 8.29 25.80 9.43
CA ARG A 356 9.44 25.69 10.36
C ARG A 356 9.95 24.25 10.48
N VAL A 357 9.06 23.27 10.53
CA VAL A 357 9.43 21.87 10.70
C VAL A 357 10.09 21.28 9.45
N LEU A 358 9.75 21.79 8.27
CA LEU A 358 10.35 21.36 7.00
C LEU A 358 11.71 21.99 6.70
N GLY A 359 12.13 23.01 7.44
CA GLY A 359 13.45 23.64 7.38
C GLY A 359 13.52 24.76 6.37
#